data_d67a3e2513e1fc6720325766886eba51
#
_entry.id   d67a3e2513e1fc6720325766886eba51
#
_cell.length_a   1.000
_cell.length_b   1.000
_cell.length_c   1.000
_cell.angle_alpha   90.00
_cell.angle_beta   90.00
_cell.angle_gamma   90.00
#
_symmetry.space_group_name_H-M   'P 1'
#
loop_
_entity.id
_entity.type
_entity.pdbx_description
1 polymer ?
#
loop_
_entity_poly.entity_id
_entity_poly.type
_entity_poly.pdbx_seq_one_letter_code
_entity_poly.pdbx_strand_id
1 'polypeptide(L)'
;MPSYFSLRHRDLPQRYQRRSPLRWVVLGTCAALLTACGTVHSARMWFPKSFGMDEVNPRLYVEPTMTAEQRQEVQRQIDIGRVQVERFYGSITTTPYFVACISRECDVRFGSYGQPAASYGDMAIRLWAKGLSARVVAHEWSHAEFYRRAGGWWYARKIPRWFDEGVAVVVANEARHSGENWQEIQRQGLPTPKFDELISFSDWGAAVNKYGETAGDVPSNLHVVYTTAGHEVRGFLSCAGPTGIASVLGAVNAGSAFDEAYARVRGECAR
;
A
#
# COMPACT_ATOMS: atom_id res chain seq x y z
N MET A 1 -31.55 -25.64 -73.30
CA MET A 1 -30.11 -26.00 -73.45
C MET A 1 -29.31 -25.07 -72.56
N PRO A 2 -28.67 -25.57 -71.59
CA PRO A 2 -27.96 -24.76 -70.62
C PRO A 2 -26.47 -24.71 -70.93
N SER A 3 -25.84 -23.56 -70.69
CA SER A 3 -24.42 -23.39 -70.76
C SER A 3 -23.81 -23.33 -69.32
N TYR A 4 -22.98 -24.29 -69.04
CA TYR A 4 -22.18 -24.38 -67.83
C TYR A 4 -21.05 -23.34 -67.90
N PHE A 5 -20.94 -22.44 -66.86
CA PHE A 5 -19.77 -21.64 -66.65
C PHE A 5 -19.05 -22.20 -65.40
N SER A 6 -17.88 -22.79 -65.61
CA SER A 6 -16.98 -23.30 -64.66
C SER A 6 -16.15 -22.15 -64.10
N LEU A 7 -16.29 -21.81 -62.78
CA LEU A 7 -15.44 -20.90 -62.09
C LEU A 7 -14.24 -21.68 -61.51
N ARG A 8 -13.07 -21.38 -62.04
CA ARG A 8 -11.78 -21.89 -61.50
C ARG A 8 -11.49 -21.23 -60.15
N HIS A 9 -11.33 -22.04 -59.11
CA HIS A 9 -10.71 -21.67 -57.90
C HIS A 9 -9.26 -21.23 -58.14
N ARG A 10 -8.94 -19.98 -57.86
CA ARG A 10 -7.56 -19.51 -57.76
C ARG A 10 -7.05 -19.81 -56.34
N ASP A 11 -6.13 -20.73 -56.23
CA ASP A 11 -5.34 -20.98 -55.01
C ASP A 11 -4.48 -19.74 -54.70
N LEU A 12 -4.77 -19.10 -53.58
CA LEU A 12 -3.93 -18.05 -53.04
C LEU A 12 -2.77 -18.72 -52.23
N PRO A 13 -1.53 -18.37 -52.47
CA PRO A 13 -0.43 -18.94 -51.72
C PRO A 13 -0.50 -18.48 -50.25
N GLN A 14 -0.66 -19.44 -49.33
CA GLN A 14 -0.49 -19.22 -47.89
C GLN A 14 0.96 -18.79 -47.64
N ARG A 15 1.19 -17.48 -47.46
CA ARG A 15 2.44 -16.96 -46.90
C ARG A 15 2.52 -17.40 -45.43
N TYR A 16 3.22 -18.49 -45.20
CA TYR A 16 3.64 -18.92 -43.87
C TYR A 16 4.63 -17.87 -43.31
N GLN A 17 4.09 -16.88 -42.56
CA GLN A 17 4.94 -15.95 -41.83
C GLN A 17 5.69 -16.72 -40.72
N ARG A 18 6.89 -17.16 -41.04
CA ARG A 18 7.86 -17.63 -40.02
C ARG A 18 8.08 -16.51 -39.01
N ARG A 19 7.33 -16.56 -37.91
CA ARG A 19 7.58 -15.70 -36.74
C ARG A 19 8.98 -16.04 -36.24
N SER A 20 9.90 -15.10 -36.34
CA SER A 20 11.31 -15.32 -35.98
C SER A 20 11.40 -15.73 -34.50
N PRO A 21 12.12 -16.81 -34.18
CA PRO A 21 12.31 -17.25 -32.79
C PRO A 21 12.98 -16.17 -31.92
N LEU A 22 13.67 -15.22 -32.54
CA LEU A 22 14.33 -14.08 -31.89
C LEU A 22 13.33 -13.18 -31.13
N ARG A 23 12.09 -13.00 -31.64
CA ARG A 23 11.04 -12.21 -30.96
C ARG A 23 10.60 -12.84 -29.65
N TRP A 24 10.51 -14.15 -29.59
CA TRP A 24 10.11 -14.85 -28.36
C TRP A 24 11.24 -14.88 -27.32
N VAL A 25 12.50 -14.93 -27.75
CA VAL A 25 13.67 -14.85 -26.88
C VAL A 25 13.77 -13.44 -26.27
N VAL A 26 13.56 -12.39 -27.05
CA VAL A 26 13.61 -11.00 -26.53
C VAL A 26 12.45 -10.72 -25.57
N LEU A 27 11.24 -11.19 -25.88
CA LEU A 27 10.10 -11.03 -24.95
C LEU A 27 10.28 -11.85 -23.67
N GLY A 28 10.84 -13.04 -23.77
CA GLY A 28 11.15 -13.89 -22.61
C GLY A 28 12.23 -13.30 -21.69
N THR A 29 13.28 -12.70 -22.26
CA THR A 29 14.34 -12.03 -21.48
C THR A 29 13.86 -10.73 -20.84
N CYS A 30 13.05 -9.91 -21.53
CA CYS A 30 12.45 -8.71 -20.93
C CYS A 30 11.49 -9.06 -19.78
N ALA A 31 10.65 -10.09 -19.93
CA ALA A 31 9.78 -10.55 -18.85
C ALA A 31 10.58 -11.08 -17.65
N ALA A 32 11.64 -11.85 -17.88
CA ALA A 32 12.53 -12.35 -16.82
C ALA A 32 13.28 -11.23 -16.10
N LEU A 33 13.69 -10.16 -16.78
CA LEU A 33 14.33 -9.00 -16.17
C LEU A 33 13.35 -8.17 -15.32
N LEU A 34 12.10 -8.02 -15.74
CA LEU A 34 11.08 -7.31 -14.96
C LEU A 34 10.67 -8.07 -13.69
N THR A 35 10.62 -9.39 -13.74
CA THR A 35 10.39 -10.23 -12.55
C THR A 35 11.61 -10.26 -11.61
N ALA A 36 12.83 -10.15 -12.16
CA ALA A 36 14.06 -10.12 -11.36
C ALA A 36 14.16 -8.90 -10.45
N CYS A 37 13.74 -7.71 -10.87
CA CYS A 37 13.76 -6.51 -10.02
C CYS A 37 12.87 -6.65 -8.79
N GLY A 38 11.64 -7.13 -8.94
CA GLY A 38 10.71 -7.37 -7.82
C GLY A 38 11.22 -8.44 -6.85
N THR A 39 11.81 -9.52 -7.37
CA THR A 39 12.39 -10.60 -6.55
C THR A 39 13.63 -10.16 -5.79
N VAL A 40 14.48 -9.31 -6.38
CA VAL A 40 15.68 -8.78 -5.71
C VAL A 40 15.30 -7.87 -4.54
N HIS A 41 14.31 -6.98 -4.68
CA HIS A 41 13.85 -6.15 -3.56
C HIS A 41 13.22 -6.97 -2.45
N SER A 42 12.44 -7.98 -2.79
CA SER A 42 11.89 -8.92 -1.81
C SER A 42 13.00 -9.68 -1.09
N ALA A 43 14.00 -10.20 -1.81
CA ALA A 43 15.13 -10.92 -1.21
C ALA A 43 15.92 -10.04 -0.23
N ARG A 44 16.09 -8.74 -0.53
CA ARG A 44 16.75 -7.79 0.37
C ARG A 44 15.98 -7.59 1.68
N MET A 45 14.67 -7.57 1.60
CA MET A 45 13.84 -7.52 2.80
C MET A 45 13.93 -8.82 3.61
N TRP A 46 13.95 -9.98 2.97
CA TRP A 46 14.04 -11.27 3.69
C TRP A 46 15.41 -11.52 4.34
N PHE A 47 16.49 -10.98 3.76
CA PHE A 47 17.86 -11.22 4.19
C PHE A 47 18.66 -9.92 4.35
N PRO A 48 18.20 -8.93 5.17
CA PRO A 48 18.81 -7.60 5.21
C PRO A 48 20.30 -7.62 5.53
N LYS A 49 20.75 -8.52 6.41
CA LYS A 49 22.19 -8.70 6.74
C LYS A 49 23.02 -9.09 5.51
N SER A 50 22.52 -9.99 4.68
CA SER A 50 23.22 -10.41 3.46
C SER A 50 23.33 -9.29 2.43
N PHE A 51 22.53 -8.24 2.60
CA PHE A 51 22.57 -7.04 1.76
C PHE A 51 23.17 -5.82 2.47
N GLY A 52 23.97 -6.06 3.51
CA GLY A 52 24.83 -5.05 4.14
C GLY A 52 24.13 -4.20 5.19
N MET A 53 23.03 -4.68 5.80
CA MET A 53 22.44 -4.03 6.96
C MET A 53 23.01 -4.60 8.28
N ASP A 54 23.22 -3.73 9.23
CA ASP A 54 23.60 -4.11 10.60
C ASP A 54 22.36 -4.53 11.40
N GLU A 55 22.45 -5.64 12.12
CA GLU A 55 21.42 -6.07 13.06
C GLU A 55 21.63 -5.37 14.42
N VAL A 56 20.70 -4.52 14.81
CA VAL A 56 20.67 -3.91 16.15
C VAL A 56 20.02 -4.88 17.14
N ASN A 57 18.97 -5.53 16.73
CA ASN A 57 18.29 -6.62 17.42
C ASN A 57 17.52 -7.48 16.41
N PRO A 58 16.95 -8.64 16.78
CA PRO A 58 16.28 -9.54 15.83
C PRO A 58 15.12 -8.93 15.03
N ARG A 59 14.70 -7.71 15.38
CA ARG A 59 13.59 -7.00 14.74
C ARG A 59 13.98 -5.66 14.13
N LEU A 60 15.26 -5.27 14.20
CA LEU A 60 15.73 -4.00 13.66
C LEU A 60 17.06 -4.18 12.95
N TYR A 61 17.03 -3.91 11.66
CA TYR A 61 18.18 -3.85 10.77
C TYR A 61 18.35 -2.40 10.30
N VAL A 62 19.55 -1.87 10.40
CA VAL A 62 19.83 -0.46 10.08
C VAL A 62 20.99 -0.33 9.11
N GLU A 63 21.02 0.78 8.41
CA GLU A 63 22.17 1.15 7.57
C GLU A 63 23.44 1.26 8.43
N PRO A 64 24.58 0.62 8.01
CA PRO A 64 25.81 0.57 8.82
C PRO A 64 26.37 1.94 9.20
N THR A 65 26.13 2.96 8.38
CA THR A 65 26.60 4.33 8.60
C THR A 65 25.87 5.08 9.71
N MET A 66 24.79 4.50 10.27
CA MET A 66 24.07 5.09 11.39
C MET A 66 24.93 5.12 12.65
N THR A 67 25.00 6.29 13.31
CA THR A 67 25.62 6.44 14.64
C THR A 67 24.80 5.71 15.70
N ALA A 68 25.38 5.53 16.88
CA ALA A 68 24.69 4.90 18.02
C ALA A 68 23.42 5.68 18.41
N GLU A 69 23.50 7.01 18.40
CA GLU A 69 22.37 7.90 18.70
C GLU A 69 21.25 7.77 17.65
N GLN A 70 21.60 7.68 16.36
CA GLN A 70 20.62 7.48 15.30
C GLN A 70 19.93 6.12 15.43
N ARG A 71 20.66 5.06 15.76
CA ARG A 71 20.10 3.72 16.01
C ARG A 71 19.13 3.72 17.20
N GLN A 72 19.48 4.39 18.28
CA GLN A 72 18.61 4.56 19.44
C GLN A 72 17.35 5.36 19.09
N GLU A 73 17.50 6.42 18.31
CA GLU A 73 16.37 7.24 17.86
C GLU A 73 15.41 6.43 16.98
N VAL A 74 15.91 5.65 16.02
CA VAL A 74 15.07 4.75 15.21
C VAL A 74 14.30 3.77 16.10
N GLN A 75 14.97 3.12 17.07
CA GLN A 75 14.32 2.22 18.01
C GLN A 75 13.22 2.94 18.80
N ARG A 76 13.52 4.14 19.32
CA ARG A 76 12.55 4.96 20.06
C ARG A 76 11.31 5.31 19.20
N GLN A 77 11.49 5.67 17.94
CA GLN A 77 10.38 5.95 17.03
C GLN A 77 9.52 4.69 16.76
N ILE A 78 10.16 3.54 16.65
CA ILE A 78 9.46 2.24 16.50
C ILE A 78 8.62 1.95 17.76
N ASP A 79 9.18 2.15 18.95
CA ASP A 79 8.47 1.89 20.21
C ASP A 79 7.28 2.81 20.40
N ILE A 80 7.42 4.10 20.07
CA ILE A 80 6.31 5.07 20.11
C ILE A 80 5.22 4.69 19.10
N GLY A 81 5.60 4.36 17.85
CA GLY A 81 4.65 3.94 16.82
C GLY A 81 3.90 2.68 17.23
N ARG A 82 4.59 1.71 17.83
CA ARG A 82 3.98 0.51 18.38
C ARG A 82 2.88 0.84 19.40
N VAL A 83 3.17 1.74 20.34
CA VAL A 83 2.20 2.16 21.37
C VAL A 83 0.97 2.83 20.73
N GLN A 84 1.13 3.60 19.66
CA GLN A 84 0.00 4.19 18.93
C GLN A 84 -0.91 3.11 18.32
N VAL A 85 -0.31 2.13 17.64
CA VAL A 85 -1.05 1.00 17.06
C VAL A 85 -1.77 0.18 18.13
N GLU A 86 -1.06 -0.14 19.23
CA GLU A 86 -1.63 -0.90 20.36
C GLU A 86 -2.82 -0.17 20.98
N ARG A 87 -2.71 1.15 21.17
CA ARG A 87 -3.80 1.99 21.70
C ARG A 87 -5.03 1.95 20.80
N PHE A 88 -4.85 1.97 19.48
CA PHE A 88 -5.95 1.95 18.54
C PHE A 88 -6.63 0.58 18.48
N TYR A 89 -5.87 -0.50 18.31
CA TYR A 89 -6.41 -1.85 18.18
C TYR A 89 -6.71 -2.56 19.50
N GLY A 90 -6.30 -1.99 20.64
CA GLY A 90 -6.43 -2.58 21.97
C GLY A 90 -5.41 -3.69 22.25
N SER A 91 -4.72 -4.19 21.25
CA SER A 91 -3.68 -5.22 21.35
C SER A 91 -2.82 -5.24 20.08
N ILE A 92 -1.60 -5.79 20.20
CA ILE A 92 -0.72 -6.06 19.06
C ILE A 92 -0.76 -7.56 18.75
N THR A 93 -1.04 -7.91 17.51
CA THR A 93 -1.08 -9.30 17.01
C THR A 93 0.08 -9.60 16.06
N THR A 94 0.79 -8.57 15.59
CA THR A 94 1.93 -8.67 14.68
C THR A 94 3.22 -8.22 15.35
N THR A 95 4.32 -8.70 14.83
CA THR A 95 5.65 -8.32 15.31
C THR A 95 6.59 -8.20 14.11
N PRO A 96 6.35 -7.22 13.22
CA PRO A 96 7.18 -7.04 12.04
C PRO A 96 8.62 -6.70 12.45
N TYR A 97 9.58 -7.08 11.62
CA TYR A 97 10.91 -6.51 11.71
C TYR A 97 11.03 -5.27 10.83
N PHE A 98 11.99 -4.42 11.16
CA PHE A 98 12.22 -3.16 10.48
C PHE A 98 13.55 -3.16 9.74
N VAL A 99 13.55 -2.57 8.56
CA VAL A 99 14.77 -2.24 7.81
C VAL A 99 14.78 -0.73 7.62
N ALA A 100 15.76 -0.04 8.22
CA ALA A 100 15.81 1.41 8.28
C ALA A 100 17.04 1.96 7.55
N CYS A 101 16.81 2.90 6.64
CA CYS A 101 17.80 3.64 5.87
C CYS A 101 17.84 5.11 6.30
N ILE A 102 19.04 5.74 6.23
CA ILE A 102 19.21 7.20 6.40
C ILE A 102 19.77 7.87 5.16
N SER A 103 20.33 7.10 4.22
CA SER A 103 20.88 7.63 2.97
C SER A 103 20.00 7.31 1.78
N ARG A 104 20.10 8.17 0.73
CA ARG A 104 19.44 7.91 -0.53
C ARG A 104 19.96 6.63 -1.21
N GLU A 105 21.23 6.30 -1.01
CA GLU A 105 21.81 5.08 -1.56
C GLU A 105 21.15 3.83 -0.98
N CYS A 106 21.00 3.78 0.35
CA CYS A 106 20.27 2.73 1.05
C CYS A 106 18.81 2.71 0.62
N ASP A 107 18.15 3.86 0.56
CA ASP A 107 16.76 3.99 0.10
C ASP A 107 16.56 3.32 -1.26
N VAL A 108 17.40 3.67 -2.26
CA VAL A 108 17.33 3.09 -3.62
C VAL A 108 17.66 1.59 -3.59
N ARG A 109 18.68 1.19 -2.83
CA ARG A 109 19.06 -0.23 -2.68
C ARG A 109 17.89 -1.07 -2.19
N PHE A 110 17.13 -0.55 -1.23
CA PHE A 110 15.93 -1.22 -0.70
C PHE A 110 14.63 -0.81 -1.40
N GLY A 111 14.71 -0.19 -2.61
CA GLY A 111 13.60 0.01 -3.54
C GLY A 111 12.66 1.16 -3.18
N SER A 112 13.21 2.28 -2.69
CA SER A 112 12.46 3.51 -2.57
C SER A 112 12.20 4.15 -3.92
N TYR A 113 10.95 4.58 -4.12
CA TYR A 113 10.51 5.39 -5.26
C TYR A 113 10.00 6.76 -4.80
N GLY A 114 10.44 7.22 -3.60
CA GLY A 114 10.07 8.52 -3.03
C GLY A 114 9.08 8.43 -1.86
N GLN A 115 8.50 7.26 -1.59
CA GLN A 115 7.66 7.04 -0.40
C GLN A 115 8.53 7.11 0.88
N PRO A 116 7.92 7.46 2.04
CA PRO A 116 8.64 7.45 3.32
C PRO A 116 8.86 6.05 3.89
N ALA A 117 7.97 5.09 3.61
CA ALA A 117 8.03 3.73 4.12
C ALA A 117 7.20 2.77 3.27
N ALA A 118 7.26 1.47 3.57
CA ALA A 118 6.35 0.46 3.03
C ALA A 118 6.26 -0.75 3.96
N SER A 119 5.05 -1.28 4.14
CA SER A 119 4.80 -2.55 4.80
C SER A 119 4.86 -3.74 3.83
N TYR A 120 5.41 -4.85 4.29
CA TYR A 120 5.45 -6.14 3.58
C TYR A 120 4.56 -7.14 4.30
N GLY A 121 3.26 -7.01 4.06
CA GLY A 121 2.28 -7.77 4.81
C GLY A 121 2.38 -7.51 6.31
N ASP A 122 2.31 -8.56 7.11
CA ASP A 122 2.42 -8.51 8.57
C ASP A 122 3.83 -8.84 9.11
N MET A 123 4.82 -8.97 8.21
CA MET A 123 6.14 -9.51 8.57
C MET A 123 7.23 -8.47 8.67
N ALA A 124 7.24 -7.46 7.79
CA ALA A 124 8.34 -6.53 7.69
C ALA A 124 7.87 -5.12 7.33
N ILE A 125 8.57 -4.12 7.84
CA ILE A 125 8.36 -2.71 7.52
C ILE A 125 9.70 -2.11 7.10
N ARG A 126 9.70 -1.46 5.96
CA ARG A 126 10.84 -0.71 5.47
C ARG A 126 10.63 0.77 5.74
N LEU A 127 11.61 1.39 6.38
CA LEU A 127 11.66 2.82 6.68
C LEU A 127 12.78 3.45 5.87
N TRP A 128 12.45 4.45 5.06
CA TRP A 128 13.43 5.25 4.34
C TRP A 128 13.77 6.52 5.13
N ALA A 129 14.78 7.23 4.73
CA ALA A 129 15.30 8.40 5.45
C ALA A 129 14.22 9.42 5.85
N LYS A 130 13.21 9.61 5.00
CA LYS A 130 12.05 10.50 5.28
C LYS A 130 11.00 9.87 6.19
N GLY A 131 11.07 8.57 6.43
CA GLY A 131 10.07 7.79 7.16
C GLY A 131 10.42 7.46 8.60
N LEU A 132 11.57 7.93 9.10
CA LEU A 132 12.06 7.62 10.44
C LEU A 132 11.31 8.44 11.51
N SER A 133 10.01 8.23 11.62
CA SER A 133 9.17 8.87 12.63
C SER A 133 8.10 7.93 13.16
N ALA A 134 7.69 8.12 14.41
CA ALA A 134 6.69 7.29 15.06
C ALA A 134 5.36 7.24 14.30
N ARG A 135 4.97 8.33 13.64
CA ARG A 135 3.75 8.40 12.84
C ARG A 135 3.83 7.51 11.61
N VAL A 136 4.95 7.55 10.89
CA VAL A 136 5.16 6.67 9.73
C VAL A 136 5.23 5.21 10.18
N VAL A 137 5.91 4.93 11.29
CA VAL A 137 5.93 3.58 11.89
C VAL A 137 4.52 3.12 12.22
N ALA A 138 3.70 3.96 12.87
CA ALA A 138 2.33 3.62 13.22
C ALA A 138 1.45 3.39 11.98
N HIS A 139 1.63 4.18 10.92
CA HIS A 139 0.95 4.01 9.65
C HIS A 139 1.25 2.62 9.05
N GLU A 140 2.52 2.30 8.87
CA GLU A 140 2.95 1.05 8.26
C GLU A 140 2.63 -0.18 9.15
N TRP A 141 2.75 -0.04 10.46
CA TRP A 141 2.39 -1.12 11.39
C TRP A 141 0.88 -1.34 11.45
N SER A 142 0.10 -0.27 11.24
CA SER A 142 -1.35 -0.41 11.09
C SER A 142 -1.72 -1.32 9.93
N HIS A 143 -1.05 -1.21 8.78
CA HIS A 143 -1.25 -2.14 7.67
C HIS A 143 -0.91 -3.59 8.07
N ALA A 144 0.16 -3.82 8.83
CA ALA A 144 0.51 -5.16 9.31
C ALA A 144 -0.58 -5.76 10.20
N GLU A 145 -1.10 -4.98 11.17
CA GLU A 145 -2.22 -5.39 12.02
C GLU A 145 -3.50 -5.62 11.21
N PHE A 146 -3.78 -4.74 10.25
CA PHE A 146 -4.93 -4.85 9.37
C PHE A 146 -4.90 -6.16 8.57
N TYR A 147 -3.76 -6.47 7.93
CA TYR A 147 -3.57 -7.71 7.18
C TYR A 147 -3.73 -8.94 8.06
N ARG A 148 -3.15 -8.95 9.25
CA ARG A 148 -3.26 -10.06 10.20
C ARG A 148 -4.71 -10.28 10.63
N ARG A 149 -5.42 -9.22 10.99
CA ARG A 149 -6.80 -9.27 11.46
C ARG A 149 -7.80 -9.61 10.35
N ALA A 150 -7.50 -9.23 9.12
CA ALA A 150 -8.28 -9.66 7.94
C ALA A 150 -8.08 -11.13 7.56
N GLY A 151 -7.22 -11.88 8.26
CA GLY A 151 -6.92 -13.28 7.91
C GLY A 151 -5.76 -13.45 6.94
N GLY A 152 -4.92 -12.43 6.80
CA GLY A 152 -3.74 -12.41 5.95
C GLY A 152 -3.97 -11.71 4.61
N TRP A 153 -2.88 -11.61 3.85
CA TRP A 153 -2.84 -10.83 2.60
C TRP A 153 -3.94 -11.19 1.59
N TRP A 154 -4.32 -12.48 1.52
CA TRP A 154 -5.32 -12.95 0.58
C TRP A 154 -6.73 -12.39 0.86
N TYR A 155 -7.09 -12.25 2.11
CA TYR A 155 -8.37 -11.66 2.52
C TYR A 155 -8.32 -10.14 2.51
N ALA A 156 -7.21 -9.55 2.96
CA ALA A 156 -7.02 -8.11 2.94
C ALA A 156 -7.16 -7.49 1.54
N ARG A 157 -6.79 -8.21 0.48
CA ARG A 157 -6.98 -7.78 -0.93
C ARG A 157 -8.43 -7.64 -1.35
N LYS A 158 -9.38 -8.23 -0.62
CA LYS A 158 -10.81 -8.09 -0.86
C LYS A 158 -11.39 -6.82 -0.24
N ILE A 159 -10.60 -6.12 0.57
CA ILE A 159 -10.96 -4.89 1.24
C ILE A 159 -10.48 -3.73 0.37
N PRO A 160 -11.32 -2.72 0.09
CA PRO A 160 -10.93 -1.56 -0.68
C PRO A 160 -9.74 -0.82 -0.06
N ARG A 161 -8.84 -0.34 -0.92
CA ARG A 161 -7.63 0.35 -0.49
C ARG A 161 -7.91 1.58 0.35
N TRP A 162 -9.00 2.33 0.04
CA TRP A 162 -9.37 3.50 0.81
C TRP A 162 -9.64 3.19 2.28
N PHE A 163 -10.17 1.97 2.60
CA PHE A 163 -10.44 1.60 3.98
C PHE A 163 -9.15 1.25 4.73
N ASP A 164 -8.26 0.48 4.12
CA ASP A 164 -6.94 0.14 4.66
C ASP A 164 -6.11 1.40 4.91
N GLU A 165 -5.94 2.27 3.90
CA GLU A 165 -5.21 3.54 4.04
C GLU A 165 -5.89 4.50 5.02
N GLY A 166 -7.21 4.59 4.98
CA GLY A 166 -7.96 5.43 5.90
C GLY A 166 -7.78 5.02 7.36
N VAL A 167 -7.75 3.71 7.65
CA VAL A 167 -7.44 3.19 8.99
C VAL A 167 -6.00 3.54 9.37
N ALA A 168 -5.03 3.34 8.49
CA ALA A 168 -3.63 3.67 8.76
C ALA A 168 -3.42 5.17 9.04
N VAL A 169 -4.07 6.05 8.28
CA VAL A 169 -4.09 7.51 8.51
C VAL A 169 -4.62 7.86 9.90
N VAL A 170 -5.71 7.22 10.32
CA VAL A 170 -6.31 7.49 11.64
C VAL A 170 -5.40 6.98 12.77
N VAL A 171 -4.85 5.78 12.64
CA VAL A 171 -3.91 5.19 13.61
C VAL A 171 -2.67 6.05 13.77
N ALA A 172 -2.10 6.51 12.66
CA ALA A 172 -0.92 7.36 12.64
C ALA A 172 -1.17 8.78 13.21
N ASN A 173 -2.44 9.22 13.21
CA ASN A 173 -2.84 10.56 13.62
C ASN A 173 -2.00 11.67 12.95
N GLU A 174 -1.85 11.57 11.65
CA GLU A 174 -1.03 12.50 10.88
C GLU A 174 -1.76 13.84 10.71
N ALA A 175 -1.12 14.94 11.14
CA ALA A 175 -1.71 16.29 11.06
C ALA A 175 -2.09 16.69 9.62
N ARG A 176 -1.28 16.28 8.63
CA ARG A 176 -1.54 16.55 7.19
C ARG A 176 -2.77 15.83 6.63
N HIS A 177 -3.34 14.88 7.38
CA HIS A 177 -4.56 14.15 7.00
C HIS A 177 -5.67 14.33 8.04
N SER A 178 -5.60 15.42 8.81
CA SER A 178 -6.51 15.72 9.92
C SER A 178 -7.93 16.12 9.45
N GLY A 179 -8.83 16.25 10.41
CA GLY A 179 -10.17 16.81 10.17
C GLY A 179 -10.14 18.28 9.73
N GLU A 180 -9.16 19.05 10.22
CA GLU A 180 -8.94 20.44 9.81
C GLU A 180 -8.53 20.50 8.34
N ASN A 181 -7.63 19.62 7.89
CA ASN A 181 -7.25 19.55 6.48
C ASN A 181 -8.43 19.13 5.59
N TRP A 182 -9.31 18.24 6.07
CA TRP A 182 -10.54 17.95 5.35
C TRP A 182 -11.43 19.19 5.20
N GLN A 183 -11.64 19.95 6.27
CA GLN A 183 -12.41 21.21 6.22
C GLN A 183 -11.76 22.22 5.27
N GLU A 184 -10.43 22.30 5.25
CA GLU A 184 -9.70 23.17 4.34
C GLU A 184 -9.86 22.74 2.87
N ILE A 185 -9.79 21.45 2.56
CA ILE A 185 -10.08 20.90 1.23
C ILE A 185 -11.50 21.32 0.78
N GLN A 186 -12.49 21.15 1.67
CA GLN A 186 -13.88 21.56 1.36
C GLN A 186 -14.02 23.08 1.19
N ARG A 187 -13.37 23.86 2.03
CA ARG A 187 -13.41 25.33 1.97
C ARG A 187 -12.82 25.87 0.67
N GLN A 188 -11.76 25.21 0.17
CA GLN A 188 -11.14 25.58 -1.11
C GLN A 188 -11.89 25.01 -2.33
N GLY A 189 -12.91 24.18 -2.14
CA GLY A 189 -13.63 23.53 -3.23
C GLY A 189 -12.77 22.59 -4.05
N LEU A 190 -11.74 21.98 -3.43
CA LEU A 190 -10.86 21.07 -4.13
C LEU A 190 -11.60 19.78 -4.49
N PRO A 191 -11.41 19.24 -5.71
CA PRO A 191 -12.03 17.99 -6.11
C PRO A 191 -11.51 16.85 -5.23
N THR A 192 -12.41 15.98 -4.78
CA THR A 192 -12.10 14.80 -3.97
C THR A 192 -12.42 13.52 -4.73
N PRO A 193 -11.65 12.43 -4.54
CA PRO A 193 -11.93 11.17 -5.19
C PRO A 193 -13.22 10.55 -4.66
N LYS A 194 -13.90 9.81 -5.53
CA LYS A 194 -14.96 8.89 -5.13
C LYS A 194 -14.33 7.58 -4.64
N PHE A 195 -15.04 6.83 -3.78
CA PHE A 195 -14.51 5.59 -3.21
C PHE A 195 -14.34 4.47 -4.24
N ASP A 196 -15.11 4.48 -5.33
CA ASP A 196 -14.93 3.56 -6.47
C ASP A 196 -13.63 3.84 -7.27
N GLU A 197 -13.05 5.02 -7.14
CA GLU A 197 -11.72 5.35 -7.67
C GLU A 197 -10.57 4.93 -6.74
N LEU A 198 -10.84 4.29 -5.59
CA LEU A 198 -9.88 4.00 -4.52
C LEU A 198 -9.90 2.52 -4.08
N ILE A 199 -10.28 1.61 -4.97
CA ILE A 199 -10.52 0.19 -4.62
C ILE A 199 -9.20 -0.59 -4.57
N SER A 200 -8.36 -0.46 -5.59
CA SER A 200 -7.12 -1.22 -5.73
C SER A 200 -5.86 -0.36 -5.52
N PHE A 201 -4.69 -1.00 -5.45
CA PHE A 201 -3.41 -0.29 -5.44
C PHE A 201 -3.19 0.57 -6.70
N SER A 202 -3.63 0.07 -7.87
CA SER A 202 -3.53 0.83 -9.13
C SER A 202 -4.45 2.04 -9.12
N ASP A 203 -5.68 1.88 -8.64
CA ASP A 203 -6.66 2.97 -8.54
C ASP A 203 -6.17 4.03 -7.54
N TRP A 204 -5.65 3.60 -6.39
CA TRP A 204 -5.05 4.49 -5.40
C TRP A 204 -3.91 5.32 -5.99
N GLY A 205 -2.96 4.66 -6.68
CA GLY A 205 -1.86 5.36 -7.35
C GLY A 205 -2.34 6.34 -8.43
N ALA A 206 -3.35 5.95 -9.21
CA ALA A 206 -3.96 6.84 -10.21
C ALA A 206 -4.65 8.05 -9.55
N ALA A 207 -5.37 7.83 -8.44
CA ALA A 207 -6.03 8.90 -7.69
C ALA A 207 -5.01 9.85 -7.04
N VAL A 208 -3.94 9.35 -6.42
CA VAL A 208 -2.86 10.19 -5.87
C VAL A 208 -2.25 11.07 -6.95
N ASN A 209 -2.06 10.55 -8.17
CA ASN A 209 -1.58 11.37 -9.30
C ASN A 209 -2.62 12.37 -9.79
N LYS A 210 -3.92 12.00 -9.82
CA LYS A 210 -5.01 12.84 -10.34
C LYS A 210 -5.42 13.96 -9.37
N TYR A 211 -5.52 13.63 -8.09
CA TYR A 211 -6.01 14.53 -7.03
C TYR A 211 -4.92 15.03 -6.10
N GLY A 212 -3.72 14.48 -6.23
CA GLY A 212 -2.61 14.70 -5.32
C GLY A 212 -1.68 15.80 -5.75
N GLU A 213 -0.60 15.86 -5.08
CA GLU A 213 0.42 16.90 -5.02
C GLU A 213 1.19 17.10 -6.34
N THR A 214 1.06 16.21 -7.30
CA THR A 214 1.80 16.27 -8.57
C THR A 214 1.23 17.28 -9.54
N ALA A 215 -0.01 17.74 -9.35
CA ALA A 215 -0.66 18.65 -10.29
C ALA A 215 -0.31 20.14 -10.08
N GLY A 216 0.44 20.49 -9.03
CA GLY A 216 0.82 21.89 -8.74
C GLY A 216 -0.32 22.81 -8.30
N ASP A 217 -1.56 22.35 -8.39
CA ASP A 217 -2.77 23.14 -8.12
C ASP A 217 -3.29 22.97 -6.68
N VAL A 218 -2.73 22.01 -5.94
CA VAL A 218 -3.09 21.73 -4.54
C VAL A 218 -1.94 22.19 -3.64
N PRO A 219 -2.22 22.94 -2.56
CA PRO A 219 -1.18 23.26 -1.57
C PRO A 219 -0.47 22.00 -1.10
N SER A 220 0.85 22.02 -1.06
CA SER A 220 1.71 20.85 -0.80
C SER A 220 1.47 20.16 0.55
N ASN A 221 0.68 20.77 1.43
CA ASN A 221 0.26 20.22 2.72
C ASN A 221 -1.12 19.55 2.70
N LEU A 222 -1.86 19.62 1.59
CA LEU A 222 -3.20 19.03 1.46
C LEU A 222 -3.14 17.74 0.61
N HIS A 223 -3.03 16.63 1.29
CA HIS A 223 -3.04 15.29 0.67
C HIS A 223 -4.49 14.82 0.49
N VAL A 224 -5.14 15.23 -0.59
CA VAL A 224 -6.60 15.06 -0.80
C VAL A 224 -7.04 13.61 -0.69
N VAL A 225 -6.32 12.66 -1.32
CA VAL A 225 -6.71 11.24 -1.37
C VAL A 225 -6.66 10.61 0.02
N TYR A 226 -5.54 10.76 0.72
CA TYR A 226 -5.38 10.23 2.08
C TYR A 226 -6.32 10.90 3.08
N THR A 227 -6.53 12.22 2.95
CA THR A 227 -7.44 12.96 3.82
C THR A 227 -8.89 12.52 3.62
N THR A 228 -9.32 12.26 2.37
CA THR A 228 -10.65 11.74 2.05
C THR A 228 -10.88 10.36 2.68
N ALA A 229 -9.94 9.44 2.52
CA ALA A 229 -10.02 8.12 3.12
C ALA A 229 -10.02 8.18 4.66
N GLY A 230 -9.15 8.99 5.25
CA GLY A 230 -9.09 9.22 6.70
C GLY A 230 -10.36 9.88 7.24
N HIS A 231 -10.99 10.79 6.48
CA HIS A 231 -12.27 11.42 6.86
C HIS A 231 -13.40 10.40 6.96
N GLU A 232 -13.55 9.53 5.96
CA GLU A 232 -14.58 8.49 5.97
C GLU A 232 -14.38 7.50 7.12
N VAL A 233 -13.13 7.07 7.36
CA VAL A 233 -12.83 6.15 8.47
C VAL A 233 -13.06 6.82 9.82
N ARG A 234 -12.76 8.11 10.00
CA ARG A 234 -13.11 8.85 11.22
C ARG A 234 -14.61 8.90 11.44
N GLY A 235 -15.39 9.16 10.37
CA GLY A 235 -16.85 9.11 10.41
C GLY A 235 -17.38 7.73 10.80
N PHE A 236 -16.81 6.67 10.27
CA PHE A 236 -17.12 5.30 10.66
C PHE A 236 -16.78 5.03 12.14
N LEU A 237 -15.60 5.43 12.59
CA LEU A 237 -15.13 5.23 13.96
C LEU A 237 -15.91 6.04 15.00
N SER A 238 -16.42 7.22 14.66
CA SER A 238 -17.23 8.02 15.57
C SER A 238 -18.51 7.31 15.99
N CYS A 239 -18.96 6.38 15.17
CA CYS A 239 -20.15 5.55 15.39
C CYS A 239 -19.74 4.16 15.94
N ALA A 240 -18.91 3.40 15.19
CA ALA A 240 -18.62 2.00 15.47
C ALA A 240 -17.44 1.77 16.43
N GLY A 241 -16.65 2.80 16.70
CA GLY A 241 -15.40 2.68 17.45
C GLY A 241 -14.37 1.74 16.79
N PRO A 242 -13.22 1.52 17.44
CA PRO A 242 -12.20 0.58 16.94
C PRO A 242 -12.69 -0.86 16.83
N THR A 243 -13.66 -1.26 17.64
CA THR A 243 -14.30 -2.58 17.56
C THR A 243 -15.06 -2.79 16.26
N GLY A 244 -15.59 -1.72 15.65
CA GLY A 244 -16.22 -1.77 14.34
C GLY A 244 -15.23 -2.18 13.24
N ILE A 245 -13.99 -1.69 13.28
CA ILE A 245 -12.93 -2.13 12.36
C ILE A 245 -12.69 -3.64 12.51
N ALA A 246 -12.53 -4.12 13.76
CA ALA A 246 -12.32 -5.54 14.02
C ALA A 246 -13.52 -6.39 13.53
N SER A 247 -14.75 -5.90 13.68
CA SER A 247 -15.96 -6.58 13.19
C SER A 247 -16.00 -6.69 11.67
N VAL A 248 -15.65 -5.62 10.94
CA VAL A 248 -15.57 -5.64 9.47
C VAL A 248 -14.48 -6.62 9.02
N LEU A 249 -13.27 -6.52 9.59
CA LEU A 249 -12.15 -7.40 9.22
C LEU A 249 -12.47 -8.87 9.52
N GLY A 250 -13.06 -9.16 10.69
CA GLY A 250 -13.48 -10.51 11.07
C GLY A 250 -14.54 -11.09 10.15
N ALA A 251 -15.51 -10.28 9.71
CA ALA A 251 -16.54 -10.71 8.76
C ALA A 251 -15.94 -11.03 7.37
N VAL A 252 -15.03 -10.20 6.89
CA VAL A 252 -14.31 -10.45 5.61
C VAL A 252 -13.48 -11.72 5.71
N ASN A 253 -12.78 -11.94 6.84
CA ASN A 253 -12.05 -13.17 7.10
C ASN A 253 -12.97 -14.40 7.12
N ALA A 254 -14.20 -14.25 7.63
CA ALA A 254 -15.23 -15.28 7.60
C ALA A 254 -15.90 -15.49 6.22
N GLY A 255 -15.52 -14.70 5.21
CA GLY A 255 -15.97 -14.85 3.84
C GLY A 255 -17.07 -13.88 3.38
N SER A 256 -17.49 -12.93 4.23
CA SER A 256 -18.44 -11.86 3.82
C SER A 256 -17.80 -10.93 2.80
N ALA A 257 -18.59 -10.36 1.90
CA ALA A 257 -18.16 -9.25 1.10
C ALA A 257 -17.91 -8.01 1.98
N PHE A 258 -16.91 -7.20 1.61
CA PHE A 258 -16.57 -5.99 2.38
C PHE A 258 -17.77 -5.04 2.52
N ASP A 259 -18.45 -4.75 1.41
CA ASP A 259 -19.55 -3.79 1.39
C ASP A 259 -20.70 -4.23 2.32
N GLU A 260 -21.00 -5.52 2.37
CA GLU A 260 -22.01 -6.09 3.27
C GLU A 260 -21.57 -5.96 4.74
N ALA A 261 -20.32 -6.30 5.04
CA ALA A 261 -19.77 -6.19 6.39
C ALA A 261 -19.73 -4.74 6.88
N TYR A 262 -19.28 -3.83 6.03
CA TYR A 262 -19.18 -2.40 6.30
C TYR A 262 -20.56 -1.78 6.52
N ALA A 263 -21.52 -2.04 5.61
CA ALA A 263 -22.88 -1.52 5.68
C ALA A 263 -23.62 -2.03 6.94
N ARG A 264 -23.42 -3.31 7.30
CA ARG A 264 -24.00 -3.89 8.52
C ARG A 264 -23.53 -3.16 9.77
N VAL A 265 -22.22 -3.03 9.97
CA VAL A 265 -21.65 -2.36 11.14
C VAL A 265 -22.08 -0.90 11.19
N ARG A 266 -22.11 -0.21 10.06
CA ARG A 266 -22.56 1.18 9.97
C ARG A 266 -24.06 1.32 10.25
N GLY A 267 -24.87 0.38 9.81
CA GLY A 267 -26.32 0.36 10.08
C GLY A 267 -26.68 0.06 11.53
N GLU A 268 -25.86 -0.72 12.24
CA GLU A 268 -26.01 -0.98 13.68
C GLU A 268 -25.77 0.27 14.52
N CYS A 269 -24.88 1.15 14.07
CA CYS A 269 -24.60 2.42 14.72
C CYS A 269 -25.72 3.46 14.54
N ALA A 270 -26.47 3.42 13.45
CA ALA A 270 -27.48 4.43 13.14
C ALA A 270 -28.82 4.18 13.87
N ARG A 271 -28.90 3.09 14.60
CA ARG A 271 -30.05 2.70 15.44
C ARG A 271 -29.83 3.06 16.91
#